data_ee0017b60bdb9da0a685930847fd1f35
#
_entry.id   ee0017b60bdb9da0a685930847fd1f35
#
_cell.length_a   1.000
_cell.length_b   1.000
_cell.length_c   1.000
_cell.angle_alpha   90.00
_cell.angle_beta   90.00
_cell.angle_gamma   90.00
#
_symmetry.space_group_name_H-M   'P 1'
#
loop_
_entity.id
_entity.type
_entity.pdbx_description
1 polymer ?
#
loop_
_entity_poly.entity_id
_entity_poly.type
_entity_poly.pdbx_seq_one_letter_code
_entity_poly.pdbx_strand_id
1 'polypeptide(L)'
;MFKAGALWLLILGAVHSTSLFIKQVPANDTERQILDLMTSYRFNLSGSLRSMSDLMRGFSVAFMLAPLAFGVLDLVLSRERAGLLKRVALVQIIWLAAMIVVALRYFFAVPLSFLVVALLIFVLAWLKLPADASN
;
A
#
# COMPACT_ATOMS: atom_id res chain seq x y z
N MET A 1 -0.88 16.87 -11.62
CA MET A 1 -0.65 15.42 -11.67
C MET A 1 -0.02 14.90 -10.38
N PHE A 2 1.13 15.43 -9.90
CA PHE A 2 1.80 14.94 -8.67
C PHE A 2 0.86 14.91 -7.44
N LYS A 3 0.15 16.03 -7.16
CA LYS A 3 -0.86 16.07 -6.08
C LYS A 3 -1.97 15.03 -6.24
N ALA A 4 -2.37 14.71 -7.47
CA ALA A 4 -3.38 13.68 -7.71
C ALA A 4 -2.86 12.29 -7.31
N GLY A 5 -1.56 12.00 -7.58
CA GLY A 5 -0.91 10.77 -7.11
C GLY A 5 -0.88 10.69 -5.58
N ALA A 6 -0.50 11.78 -4.92
CA ALA A 6 -0.51 11.87 -3.45
C ALA A 6 -1.90 11.60 -2.85
N LEU A 7 -2.94 12.24 -3.39
CA LEU A 7 -4.32 12.02 -2.97
C LEU A 7 -4.78 10.57 -3.23
N TRP A 8 -4.37 9.99 -4.34
CA TRP A 8 -4.69 8.60 -4.66
C TRP A 8 -4.07 7.62 -3.66
N LEU A 9 -2.82 7.86 -3.21
CA LEU A 9 -2.20 7.06 -2.16
C LEU A 9 -2.96 7.18 -0.83
N LEU A 10 -3.46 8.36 -0.48
CA LEU A 10 -4.32 8.53 0.71
C LEU A 10 -5.62 7.75 0.57
N ILE A 11 -6.26 7.78 -0.60
CA ILE A 11 -7.48 6.99 -0.89
C ILE A 11 -7.17 5.51 -0.78
N LEU A 12 -6.06 5.03 -1.35
CA LEU A 12 -5.63 3.64 -1.24
C LEU A 12 -5.49 3.21 0.23
N GLY A 13 -4.79 3.99 1.05
CA GLY A 13 -4.63 3.70 2.48
C GLY A 13 -5.97 3.73 3.24
N ALA A 14 -6.83 4.70 2.96
CA ALA A 14 -8.15 4.82 3.56
C ALA A 14 -9.06 3.65 3.17
N VAL A 15 -9.10 3.27 1.91
CA VAL A 15 -9.88 2.11 1.43
C VAL A 15 -9.33 0.82 2.04
N HIS A 16 -8.00 0.66 2.12
CA HIS A 16 -7.41 -0.53 2.74
C HIS A 16 -7.76 -0.63 4.23
N SER A 17 -7.90 0.50 4.93
CA SER A 17 -8.27 0.49 6.35
C SER A 17 -9.63 -0.18 6.61
N THR A 18 -10.55 -0.14 5.64
CA THR A 18 -11.87 -0.79 5.79
C THR A 18 -11.74 -2.31 5.96
N SER A 19 -10.71 -2.93 5.36
CA SER A 19 -10.45 -4.37 5.48
C SER A 19 -10.18 -4.82 6.93
N LEU A 20 -9.69 -3.91 7.78
CA LEU A 20 -9.43 -4.19 9.20
C LEU A 20 -10.71 -4.41 10.02
N PHE A 21 -11.85 -3.92 9.52
CA PHE A 21 -13.15 -3.98 10.19
C PHE A 21 -14.06 -5.07 9.60
N ILE A 22 -13.70 -5.64 8.46
CA ILE A 22 -14.49 -6.70 7.82
C ILE A 22 -14.23 -8.01 8.56
N LYS A 23 -15.29 -8.58 9.12
CA LYS A 23 -15.25 -9.92 9.70
C LYS A 23 -15.32 -10.96 8.57
N GLN A 24 -14.40 -11.91 8.59
CA GLN A 24 -14.45 -13.05 7.69
C GLN A 24 -15.59 -13.99 8.14
N VAL A 25 -16.52 -14.27 7.23
CA VAL A 25 -17.61 -15.22 7.45
C VAL A 25 -17.22 -16.50 6.72
N PRO A 26 -17.05 -17.64 7.44
CA PRO A 26 -16.68 -18.89 6.81
C PRO A 26 -17.83 -19.41 5.94
N ALA A 27 -17.52 -19.84 4.72
CA ALA A 27 -18.51 -20.40 3.78
C ALA A 27 -18.84 -21.88 4.08
N ASN A 28 -17.97 -22.58 4.83
CA ASN A 28 -18.11 -24.00 5.19
C ASN A 28 -17.36 -24.32 6.48
N ASP A 29 -17.54 -25.56 6.99
CA ASP A 29 -16.93 -26.00 8.24
C ASP A 29 -15.39 -26.07 8.16
N THR A 30 -14.82 -26.36 7.00
CA THR A 30 -13.36 -26.36 6.81
C THR A 30 -12.79 -24.97 6.95
N GLU A 31 -13.42 -23.96 6.33
CA GLU A 31 -12.99 -22.57 6.50
C GLU A 31 -13.13 -22.09 7.95
N ARG A 32 -14.20 -22.52 8.64
CA ARG A 32 -14.37 -22.22 10.07
C ARG A 32 -13.21 -22.77 10.90
N GLN A 33 -12.84 -24.03 10.68
CA GLN A 33 -11.70 -24.64 11.36
C GLN A 33 -10.37 -23.92 11.08
N ILE A 34 -10.15 -23.50 9.83
CA ILE A 34 -8.95 -22.75 9.46
C ILE A 34 -8.93 -21.40 10.20
N LEU A 35 -10.03 -20.65 10.19
CA LEU A 35 -10.11 -19.35 10.87
C LEU A 35 -9.93 -19.48 12.40
N ASP A 36 -10.50 -20.53 12.99
CA ASP A 36 -10.34 -20.84 14.40
C ASP A 36 -8.88 -21.17 14.73
N LEU A 37 -8.21 -22.00 13.91
CA LEU A 37 -6.78 -22.30 14.08
C LEU A 37 -5.90 -21.07 13.88
N MET A 38 -6.19 -20.23 12.89
CA MET A 38 -5.44 -18.99 12.65
C MET A 38 -5.51 -18.02 13.84
N THR A 39 -6.59 -18.08 14.62
CA THR A 39 -6.79 -17.22 15.80
C THR A 39 -6.28 -17.84 17.07
N SER A 40 -6.51 -19.12 17.29
CA SER A 40 -6.26 -19.81 18.55
C SER A 40 -4.84 -20.36 18.67
N TYR A 41 -4.27 -20.89 17.57
CA TYR A 41 -2.91 -21.40 17.62
C TYR A 41 -1.88 -20.28 17.67
N ARG A 42 -1.02 -20.34 18.69
CA ARG A 42 0.05 -19.37 18.91
C ARG A 42 1.41 -20.02 18.77
N PHE A 43 2.27 -19.42 17.99
CA PHE A 43 3.66 -19.81 17.85
C PHE A 43 4.58 -18.77 18.48
N ASN A 44 5.73 -19.24 18.95
CA ASN A 44 6.75 -18.39 19.53
C ASN A 44 7.63 -17.81 18.41
N LEU A 45 7.55 -16.50 18.23
CA LEU A 45 8.41 -15.74 17.32
C LEU A 45 9.40 -14.93 18.15
N SER A 46 10.60 -15.48 18.31
CA SER A 46 11.68 -14.80 19.06
C SER A 46 11.26 -14.29 20.45
N GLY A 47 10.55 -15.11 21.22
CA GLY A 47 10.08 -14.76 22.57
C GLY A 47 8.68 -14.12 22.63
N SER A 48 8.06 -13.84 21.50
CA SER A 48 6.69 -13.29 21.42
C SER A 48 5.70 -14.33 20.91
N LEU A 49 4.66 -14.61 21.68
CA LEU A 49 3.57 -15.50 21.26
C LEU A 49 2.60 -14.72 20.35
N ARG A 50 2.45 -15.15 19.11
CA ARG A 50 1.56 -14.56 18.10
C ARG A 50 0.76 -15.64 17.39
N SER A 51 -0.48 -15.30 17.03
CA SER A 51 -1.29 -16.12 16.11
C SER A 51 -1.05 -15.69 14.65
N MET A 52 -1.47 -16.50 13.69
CA MET A 52 -1.45 -16.11 12.28
C MET A 52 -2.33 -14.87 12.03
N SER A 53 -3.49 -14.79 12.70
CA SER A 53 -4.37 -13.62 12.62
C SER A 53 -3.71 -12.34 13.13
N ASP A 54 -2.90 -12.42 14.21
CA ASP A 54 -2.14 -11.27 14.70
C ASP A 54 -1.14 -10.76 13.64
N LEU A 55 -0.42 -11.67 12.98
CA LEU A 55 0.53 -11.31 11.93
C LEU A 55 -0.15 -10.70 10.71
N MET A 56 -1.22 -11.33 10.22
CA MET A 56 -1.97 -10.80 9.08
C MET A 56 -2.55 -9.42 9.36
N ARG A 57 -3.07 -9.19 10.57
CA ARG A 57 -3.55 -7.88 11.00
C ARG A 57 -2.42 -6.87 11.05
N GLY A 58 -1.27 -7.24 11.59
CA GLY A 58 -0.07 -6.38 11.61
C GLY A 58 0.37 -5.98 10.20
N PHE A 59 0.46 -6.93 9.27
CA PHE A 59 0.76 -6.64 7.87
C PHE A 59 -0.30 -5.74 7.21
N SER A 60 -1.58 -5.97 7.48
CA SER A 60 -2.65 -5.11 6.95
C SER A 60 -2.54 -3.68 7.47
N VAL A 61 -2.22 -3.49 8.75
CA VAL A 61 -1.97 -2.16 9.33
C VAL A 61 -0.74 -1.50 8.67
N ALA A 62 0.36 -2.23 8.52
CA ALA A 62 1.56 -1.71 7.86
C ALA A 62 1.26 -1.32 6.40
N PHE A 63 0.48 -2.13 5.69
CA PHE A 63 0.06 -1.88 4.31
C PHE A 63 -0.90 -0.68 4.18
N MET A 64 -1.66 -0.38 5.21
CA MET A 64 -2.46 0.85 5.31
C MET A 64 -1.58 2.07 5.56
N LEU A 65 -0.65 1.97 6.51
CA LEU A 65 0.17 3.12 6.96
C LEU A 65 1.15 3.58 5.88
N ALA A 66 1.73 2.68 5.09
CA ALA A 66 2.72 3.03 4.08
C ALA A 66 2.16 4.00 3.01
N PRO A 67 1.06 3.72 2.29
CA PRO A 67 0.51 4.67 1.33
C PRO A 67 -0.02 5.94 1.98
N LEU A 68 -0.53 5.90 3.22
CA LEU A 68 -0.93 7.12 3.95
C LEU A 68 0.29 8.01 4.22
N ALA A 69 1.39 7.45 4.72
CA ALA A 69 2.60 8.19 5.00
C ALA A 69 3.21 8.80 3.71
N PHE A 70 3.29 8.01 2.63
CA PHE A 70 3.75 8.52 1.34
C PHE A 70 2.82 9.59 0.77
N GLY A 71 1.51 9.40 0.84
CA GLY A 71 0.54 10.39 0.37
C GLY A 71 0.64 11.72 1.12
N VAL A 72 0.78 11.67 2.45
CA VAL A 72 1.00 12.88 3.27
C VAL A 72 2.33 13.55 2.91
N LEU A 73 3.42 12.77 2.84
CA LEU A 73 4.74 13.28 2.47
C LEU A 73 4.72 13.97 1.09
N ASP A 74 4.11 13.32 0.11
CA ASP A 74 3.97 13.86 -1.24
C ASP A 74 3.13 15.15 -1.28
N LEU A 75 2.08 15.25 -0.45
CA LEU A 75 1.32 16.50 -0.33
C LEU A 75 2.17 17.64 0.27
N VAL A 76 2.94 17.36 1.31
CA VAL A 76 3.87 18.32 1.91
C VAL A 76 4.87 18.81 0.87
N LEU A 77 5.49 17.88 0.15
CA LEU A 77 6.48 18.19 -0.90
C LEU A 77 5.87 18.82 -2.15
N SER A 78 4.56 18.79 -2.33
CA SER A 78 3.90 19.20 -3.58
C SER A 78 4.04 20.68 -3.96
N ARG A 79 4.64 21.49 -3.08
CA ARG A 79 4.95 22.91 -3.32
C ARG A 79 6.42 23.14 -3.64
N GLU A 80 7.23 22.10 -3.63
CA GLU A 80 8.66 22.16 -3.90
C GLU A 80 8.97 22.32 -5.40
N ARG A 81 10.25 22.53 -5.71
CA ARG A 81 10.74 22.70 -7.09
C ARG A 81 10.46 21.48 -7.93
N ALA A 82 10.17 21.69 -9.20
CA ALA A 82 9.79 20.65 -10.16
C ALA A 82 10.80 19.50 -10.24
N GLY A 83 12.10 19.79 -10.17
CA GLY A 83 13.13 18.77 -10.20
C GLY A 83 13.10 17.84 -8.98
N LEU A 84 12.88 18.38 -7.76
CA LEU A 84 12.68 17.55 -6.58
C LEU A 84 11.43 16.65 -6.75
N LEU A 85 10.31 17.24 -7.19
CA LEU A 85 9.08 16.49 -7.44
C LEU A 85 9.28 15.38 -8.46
N LYS A 86 10.08 15.62 -9.49
CA LYS A 86 10.41 14.59 -10.52
C LYS A 86 11.18 13.42 -9.92
N ARG A 87 12.14 13.69 -9.04
CA ARG A 87 12.91 12.64 -8.33
C ARG A 87 12.01 11.86 -7.37
N VAL A 88 11.15 12.53 -6.62
CA VAL A 88 10.19 11.88 -5.73
C VAL A 88 9.21 11.02 -6.53
N ALA A 89 8.68 11.53 -7.65
CA ALA A 89 7.81 10.75 -8.54
C ALA A 89 8.50 9.47 -9.06
N LEU A 90 9.81 9.54 -9.38
CA LEU A 90 10.57 8.35 -9.78
C LEU A 90 10.67 7.32 -8.64
N VAL A 91 10.90 7.76 -7.41
CA VAL A 91 10.92 6.88 -6.22
C VAL A 91 9.57 6.20 -6.05
N GLN A 92 8.47 6.95 -6.19
CA GLN A 92 7.12 6.39 -6.12
C GLN A 92 6.86 5.37 -7.23
N ILE A 93 7.31 5.64 -8.46
CA ILE A 93 7.19 4.71 -9.59
C ILE A 93 7.90 3.38 -9.28
N ILE A 94 9.13 3.44 -8.78
CA ILE A 94 9.92 2.24 -8.44
C ILE A 94 9.22 1.44 -7.31
N TRP A 95 8.77 2.14 -6.26
CA TRP A 95 8.06 1.50 -5.15
C TRP A 95 6.75 0.85 -5.61
N LEU A 96 5.93 1.57 -6.38
CA LEU A 96 4.65 1.06 -6.90
C LEU A 96 4.86 -0.12 -7.86
N ALA A 97 5.87 -0.08 -8.72
CA ALA A 97 6.21 -1.19 -9.59
C ALA A 97 6.59 -2.45 -8.79
N ALA A 98 7.42 -2.29 -7.75
CA ALA A 98 7.76 -3.39 -6.84
C ALA A 98 6.52 -3.95 -6.13
N MET A 99 5.63 -3.07 -5.64
CA MET A 99 4.38 -3.47 -4.99
C MET A 99 3.42 -4.18 -5.95
N ILE A 100 3.37 -3.79 -7.22
CA ILE A 100 2.60 -4.49 -8.26
C ILE A 100 3.11 -5.92 -8.46
N VAL A 101 4.43 -6.13 -8.51
CA VAL A 101 5.01 -7.48 -8.61
C VAL A 101 4.58 -8.34 -7.41
N VAL A 102 4.63 -7.79 -6.21
CA VAL A 102 4.14 -8.49 -5.00
C VAL A 102 2.63 -8.76 -5.09
N ALA A 103 1.85 -7.76 -5.54
CA ALA A 103 0.40 -7.89 -5.65
C ALA A 103 -0.03 -8.95 -6.67
N LEU A 104 0.65 -9.06 -7.80
CA LEU A 104 0.40 -10.09 -8.81
C LEU A 104 0.63 -11.51 -8.27
N ARG A 105 1.54 -11.67 -7.30
CA ARG A 105 1.88 -12.97 -6.74
C ARG A 105 1.01 -13.38 -5.56
N TYR A 106 0.59 -12.42 -4.73
CA TYR A 106 0.04 -12.70 -3.40
C TYR A 106 -1.32 -12.08 -3.11
N PHE A 107 -1.79 -11.12 -3.93
CA PHE A 107 -3.04 -10.43 -3.69
C PHE A 107 -4.08 -10.71 -4.79
N PHE A 108 -5.29 -10.23 -4.57
CA PHE A 108 -6.40 -10.28 -5.52
C PHE A 108 -6.52 -8.96 -6.32
N ALA A 109 -7.45 -8.91 -7.27
CA ALA A 109 -7.54 -7.83 -8.26
C ALA A 109 -7.72 -6.42 -7.69
N VAL A 110 -8.42 -6.26 -6.54
CA VAL A 110 -8.76 -4.92 -6.02
C VAL A 110 -7.51 -4.13 -5.59
N PRO A 111 -6.62 -4.61 -4.70
CA PRO A 111 -5.39 -3.88 -4.38
C PRO A 111 -4.51 -3.64 -5.61
N LEU A 112 -4.44 -4.62 -6.52
CA LEU A 112 -3.66 -4.50 -7.76
C LEU A 112 -4.14 -3.34 -8.61
N SER A 113 -5.46 -3.18 -8.81
CA SER A 113 -6.02 -2.09 -9.62
C SER A 113 -5.67 -0.71 -9.04
N PHE A 114 -5.74 -0.54 -7.73
CA PHE A 114 -5.37 0.71 -7.08
C PHE A 114 -3.88 1.06 -7.26
N LEU A 115 -2.99 0.05 -7.15
CA LEU A 115 -1.55 0.24 -7.38
C LEU A 115 -1.23 0.61 -8.83
N VAL A 116 -1.90 -0.03 -9.80
CA VAL A 116 -1.73 0.28 -11.22
C VAL A 116 -2.17 1.71 -11.53
N VAL A 117 -3.31 2.15 -11.02
CA VAL A 117 -3.77 3.53 -11.20
C VAL A 117 -2.80 4.52 -10.57
N ALA A 118 -2.31 4.25 -9.35
CA ALA A 118 -1.28 5.08 -8.71
C ALA A 118 -0.02 5.19 -9.58
N LEU A 119 0.48 4.05 -10.07
CA LEU A 119 1.66 4.02 -10.94
C LEU A 119 1.46 4.89 -12.18
N LEU A 120 0.34 4.76 -12.88
CA LEU A 120 0.03 5.56 -14.07
C LEU A 120 0.01 7.06 -13.76
N ILE A 121 -0.58 7.47 -12.63
CA ILE A 121 -0.61 8.88 -12.22
C ILE A 121 0.80 9.41 -11.97
N PHE A 122 1.67 8.66 -11.28
CA PHE A 122 3.05 9.10 -11.01
C PHE A 122 3.93 9.08 -12.27
N VAL A 123 3.76 8.12 -13.18
CA VAL A 123 4.42 8.12 -14.50
C VAL A 123 4.03 9.37 -15.30
N LEU A 124 2.74 9.68 -15.38
CA LEU A 124 2.27 10.89 -16.05
C LEU A 124 2.78 12.17 -15.37
N ALA A 125 2.87 12.17 -14.03
CA ALA A 125 3.45 13.29 -13.29
C ALA A 125 4.94 13.46 -13.64
N TRP A 126 5.70 12.38 -13.64
CA TRP A 126 7.13 12.38 -13.98
C TRP A 126 7.41 12.85 -15.38
N LEU A 127 6.61 12.43 -16.36
CA LEU A 127 6.74 12.84 -17.76
C LEU A 127 6.44 14.32 -17.97
N LYS A 128 5.49 14.89 -17.19
CA LYS A 128 5.09 16.30 -17.33
C LYS A 128 5.93 17.28 -16.51
N LEU A 129 6.67 16.81 -15.52
CA LEU A 129 7.54 17.67 -14.72
C LEU A 129 8.83 17.96 -15.51
N PRO A 130 9.25 19.23 -15.61
CA PRO A 130 10.50 19.58 -16.27
C PRO A 130 11.69 18.95 -15.52
N ALA A 131 12.73 18.59 -16.26
CA ALA A 131 14.03 18.31 -15.66
C ALA A 131 14.57 19.64 -15.05
N ASP A 132 15.35 19.54 -13.95
CA ASP A 132 16.06 20.70 -13.47
C ASP A 132 16.90 21.26 -14.61
N ALA A 133 16.73 22.54 -14.92
CA ALA A 133 17.74 23.24 -15.68
C ALA A 133 19.02 23.21 -14.83
N SER A 134 19.99 22.43 -15.27
CA SER A 134 21.32 22.41 -14.64
C SER A 134 21.91 23.82 -14.73
N ASN A 135 21.92 24.54 -13.62
CA ASN A 135 22.84 25.65 -13.43
C ASN A 135 24.18 25.11 -12.95
#